data_073827b3b4c2a3bca13d85f57a7e282d
#
_entry.id   073827b3b4c2a3bca13d85f57a7e282d
#
_cell.length_a   1.000
_cell.length_b   1.000
_cell.length_c   1.000
_cell.angle_alpha   90.00
_cell.angle_beta   90.00
_cell.angle_gamma   90.00
#
_symmetry.space_group_name_H-M   'P 1'
#
loop_
_entity.id
_entity.type
_entity.pdbx_description
1 polymer ?
#
loop_
_entity_poly.entity_id
_entity_poly.type
_entity_poly.pdbx_seq_one_letter_code
_entity_poly.pdbx_strand_id
1 'polypeptide(L)'
;MTAISGPSAPTFLRSLKAAVSPTMRTPQAQQDGRWGTGQVVVVVVVVALNLLGLAMVLSASSVSSLYDGTDTWYHFRRQGTWIALGTVALLTFRLVDYRFLRRLVPLALGGTIILLMAVLVPGIGTEAKGATRWIGVGPIAFQPTELLKIAMVLYTADLLAKRDHALHLASQTLVPVLIVFSGCGLLVLMQPDLGTVIVTGGITVGVLFAGGVALGPLFGASTAGGGSALTLAMTADYRRDRLLAFLDPWDDPLNTGYQTIQSLVGVANGGLTGVGIGEGRAKWGYLPEAHTDFIYAVVGEEMGF
;
A
#
# COMPACT_ATOMS: atom_id res chain seq x y z
N MET A 1 -6.90 50.82 33.53
CA MET A 1 -7.27 49.47 33.15
C MET A 1 -6.65 49.19 31.78
N THR A 2 -5.46 48.62 31.79
CA THR A 2 -4.68 48.29 30.58
C THR A 2 -4.96 46.84 30.20
N ALA A 3 -5.52 46.62 29.01
CA ALA A 3 -5.81 45.31 28.47
C ALA A 3 -4.47 44.63 28.08
N ILE A 4 -4.21 43.48 28.67
CA ILE A 4 -3.07 42.61 28.33
C ILE A 4 -3.44 41.84 27.07
N SER A 5 -2.75 42.14 25.97
CA SER A 5 -2.84 41.37 24.72
C SER A 5 -2.11 40.01 24.90
N GLY A 6 -2.86 38.93 24.79
CA GLY A 6 -2.31 37.57 24.85
C GLY A 6 -1.36 37.25 23.66
N PRO A 7 -0.45 36.30 23.83
CA PRO A 7 0.59 35.98 22.84
C PRO A 7 -0.03 35.43 21.54
N SER A 8 0.36 36.04 20.42
CA SER A 8 0.00 35.59 19.07
C SER A 8 0.63 34.23 18.76
N ALA A 9 -0.17 33.30 18.29
CA ALA A 9 0.29 31.97 17.85
C ALA A 9 1.45 32.06 16.83
N PRO A 10 2.46 31.19 16.91
CA PRO A 10 3.65 31.26 16.08
C PRO A 10 3.29 31.18 14.59
N THR A 11 3.92 32.02 13.81
CA THR A 11 3.72 32.18 12.34
C THR A 11 3.76 30.88 11.56
N PHE A 12 4.52 29.91 12.05
CA PHE A 12 4.63 28.54 11.46
C PHE A 12 3.30 27.77 11.49
N LEU A 13 2.51 27.87 12.56
CA LEU A 13 1.18 27.21 12.63
C LEU A 13 0.14 27.90 11.74
N ARG A 14 0.31 29.20 11.45
CA ARG A 14 -0.54 29.90 10.47
C ARG A 14 -0.21 29.50 9.03
N SER A 15 1.07 29.30 8.69
CA SER A 15 1.48 28.84 7.36
C SER A 15 1.07 27.41 7.09
N LEU A 16 1.13 26.50 8.09
CA LEU A 16 0.61 25.14 7.97
C LEU A 16 -0.92 25.11 7.82
N LYS A 17 -1.67 25.94 8.55
CA LYS A 17 -3.12 26.06 8.35
C LYS A 17 -3.48 26.64 6.98
N ALA A 18 -2.72 27.58 6.46
CA ALA A 18 -2.92 28.13 5.12
C ALA A 18 -2.59 27.13 4.01
N ALA A 19 -1.61 26.25 4.23
CA ALA A 19 -1.26 25.18 3.30
C ALA A 19 -2.26 24.01 3.31
N VAL A 20 -2.98 23.81 4.43
CA VAL A 20 -3.97 22.73 4.62
C VAL A 20 -5.42 23.22 4.43
N SER A 21 -5.66 24.52 4.26
CA SER A 21 -7.00 25.02 3.94
C SER A 21 -7.32 24.74 2.47
N PRO A 22 -8.11 23.71 2.13
CA PRO A 22 -8.59 23.56 0.78
C PRO A 22 -9.64 24.65 0.55
N THR A 23 -9.22 25.78 -0.02
CA THR A 23 -10.17 26.53 -0.82
C THR A 23 -10.63 25.57 -1.91
N MET A 24 -11.83 25.02 -1.79
CA MET A 24 -12.52 24.31 -2.87
C MET A 24 -12.78 25.27 -4.03
N ARG A 25 -11.73 25.68 -4.70
CA ARG A 25 -11.81 26.15 -6.07
C ARG A 25 -11.99 24.87 -6.89
N THR A 26 -13.20 24.65 -7.39
CA THR A 26 -13.39 23.75 -8.53
C THR A 26 -12.36 24.17 -9.58
N PRO A 27 -11.39 23.34 -9.92
CA PRO A 27 -10.38 23.73 -10.88
C PRO A 27 -11.08 23.91 -12.23
N GLN A 28 -11.14 25.14 -12.73
CA GLN A 28 -11.60 25.44 -14.09
C GLN A 28 -10.86 24.60 -15.15
N ALA A 29 -9.65 24.13 -14.83
CA ALA A 29 -8.88 23.19 -15.66
C ALA A 29 -9.59 21.85 -15.96
N GLN A 30 -10.58 21.46 -15.17
CA GLN A 30 -11.33 20.21 -15.42
C GLN A 30 -12.40 20.38 -16.51
N GLN A 31 -12.75 21.64 -16.85
CA GLN A 31 -13.68 21.93 -17.94
C GLN A 31 -13.01 21.95 -19.31
N ASP A 32 -11.70 22.22 -19.38
CA ASP A 32 -10.97 22.37 -20.64
C ASP A 32 -10.31 21.10 -21.17
N GLY A 33 -10.45 19.95 -20.47
CA GLY A 33 -9.80 18.70 -20.85
C GLY A 33 -8.25 18.72 -20.78
N ARG A 34 -7.65 19.83 -20.38
CA ARG A 34 -6.20 20.01 -20.28
C ARG A 34 -5.68 19.41 -18.96
N TRP A 35 -4.54 18.74 -19.05
CA TRP A 35 -3.86 18.22 -17.87
C TRP A 35 -3.32 19.36 -17.01
N GLY A 36 -3.67 19.40 -15.73
CA GLY A 36 -3.00 20.27 -14.78
C GLY A 36 -1.56 19.80 -14.54
N THR A 37 -0.65 20.70 -14.20
CA THR A 37 0.77 20.39 -13.95
C THR A 37 0.95 19.23 -12.96
N GLY A 38 0.19 19.21 -11.85
CA GLY A 38 0.24 18.12 -10.86
C GLY A 38 -0.17 16.77 -11.44
N GLN A 39 -1.20 16.74 -12.30
CA GLN A 39 -1.64 15.51 -12.96
C GLN A 39 -0.57 14.97 -13.91
N VAL A 40 0.07 15.87 -14.68
CA VAL A 40 1.18 15.49 -15.57
C VAL A 40 2.33 14.89 -14.78
N VAL A 41 2.75 15.52 -13.69
CA VAL A 41 3.84 15.03 -12.83
C VAL A 41 3.50 13.62 -12.30
N VAL A 42 2.30 13.41 -11.77
CA VAL A 42 1.88 12.10 -11.26
C VAL A 42 1.94 11.04 -12.37
N VAL A 43 1.44 11.34 -13.56
CA VAL A 43 1.43 10.39 -14.68
C VAL A 43 2.85 10.08 -15.15
N VAL A 44 3.71 11.10 -15.27
CA VAL A 44 5.12 10.90 -15.65
C VAL A 44 5.84 10.00 -14.65
N VAL A 45 5.65 10.24 -13.35
CA VAL A 45 6.23 9.39 -12.28
C VAL A 45 5.69 7.96 -12.37
N VAL A 46 4.38 7.79 -12.54
CA VAL A 46 3.76 6.46 -12.67
C VAL A 46 4.33 5.72 -13.89
N VAL A 47 4.44 6.38 -15.04
CA VAL A 47 5.01 5.78 -16.26
C VAL A 47 6.47 5.40 -16.04
N ALA A 48 7.29 6.32 -15.49
CA ALA A 48 8.70 6.06 -15.22
C ALA A 48 8.90 4.86 -14.27
N LEU A 49 8.12 4.78 -13.17
CA LEU A 49 8.18 3.66 -12.23
C LEU A 49 7.70 2.35 -12.86
N ASN A 50 6.69 2.37 -13.73
CA ASN A 50 6.25 1.17 -14.43
C ASN A 50 7.29 0.67 -15.44
N LEU A 51 7.95 1.56 -16.18
CA LEU A 51 9.02 1.19 -17.11
C LEU A 51 10.22 0.61 -16.36
N LEU A 52 10.63 1.25 -15.26
CA LEU A 52 11.67 0.74 -14.39
C LEU A 52 11.29 -0.64 -13.84
N GLY A 53 10.08 -0.77 -13.28
CA GLY A 53 9.59 -2.03 -12.74
C GLY A 53 9.54 -3.14 -13.78
N LEU A 54 9.14 -2.83 -15.02
CA LEU A 54 9.09 -3.80 -16.11
C LEU A 54 10.50 -4.29 -16.50
N ALA A 55 11.47 -3.38 -16.58
CA ALA A 55 12.87 -3.74 -16.85
C ALA A 55 13.46 -4.59 -15.71
N MET A 56 13.19 -4.21 -14.47
CA MET A 56 13.71 -4.93 -13.30
C MET A 56 13.04 -6.29 -13.09
N VAL A 57 11.74 -6.43 -13.39
CA VAL A 57 11.07 -7.74 -13.39
C VAL A 57 11.71 -8.65 -14.42
N LEU A 58 12.02 -8.16 -15.63
CA LEU A 58 12.73 -8.96 -16.63
C LEU A 58 14.11 -9.39 -16.14
N SER A 59 14.90 -8.47 -15.58
CA SER A 59 16.23 -8.78 -15.04
C SER A 59 16.15 -9.80 -13.91
N ALA A 60 15.33 -9.54 -12.88
CA ALA A 60 15.26 -10.36 -11.69
C ALA A 60 14.64 -11.75 -11.93
N SER A 61 13.69 -11.85 -12.87
CA SER A 61 13.00 -13.15 -13.16
C SER A 61 13.68 -13.98 -14.23
N SER A 62 14.63 -13.44 -14.97
CA SER A 62 15.29 -14.16 -16.09
C SER A 62 15.95 -15.46 -15.62
N VAL A 63 16.61 -15.43 -14.47
CA VAL A 63 17.33 -16.56 -13.92
C VAL A 63 16.36 -17.59 -13.29
N SER A 64 15.38 -17.14 -12.48
CA SER A 64 14.40 -18.04 -11.86
C SER A 64 13.59 -18.78 -12.93
N SER A 65 13.20 -18.11 -14.01
CA SER A 65 12.50 -18.74 -15.13
C SER A 65 13.32 -19.85 -15.80
N LEU A 66 14.64 -19.69 -15.88
CA LEU A 66 15.54 -20.73 -16.42
C LEU A 66 15.56 -21.97 -15.49
N TYR A 67 15.63 -21.78 -14.17
CA TYR A 67 15.60 -22.88 -13.20
C TYR A 67 14.27 -23.61 -13.19
N ASP A 68 13.16 -22.89 -13.33
CA ASP A 68 11.81 -23.44 -13.33
C ASP A 68 11.43 -24.09 -14.69
N GLY A 69 12.31 -24.03 -15.69
CA GLY A 69 12.04 -24.53 -17.05
C GLY A 69 10.93 -23.74 -17.75
N THR A 70 10.65 -22.53 -17.32
CA THR A 70 9.63 -21.65 -17.90
C THR A 70 10.27 -20.67 -18.89
N ASP A 71 9.43 -20.05 -19.73
CA ASP A 71 9.89 -19.04 -20.66
C ASP A 71 10.41 -17.80 -19.89
N THR A 72 11.62 -17.35 -20.20
CA THR A 72 12.26 -16.16 -19.60
C THR A 72 11.37 -14.92 -19.68
N TRP A 73 10.51 -14.82 -20.69
CA TRP A 73 9.59 -13.71 -20.91
C TRP A 73 8.26 -13.85 -20.17
N TYR A 74 8.03 -14.92 -19.43
CA TYR A 74 6.75 -15.20 -18.78
C TYR A 74 6.35 -14.09 -17.80
N HIS A 75 7.21 -13.74 -16.86
CA HIS A 75 6.95 -12.70 -15.85
C HIS A 75 6.85 -11.30 -16.48
N PHE A 76 7.69 -11.01 -17.47
CA PHE A 76 7.65 -9.75 -18.21
C PHE A 76 6.30 -9.55 -18.93
N ARG A 77 5.85 -10.56 -19.69
CA ARG A 77 4.55 -10.49 -20.39
C ARG A 77 3.38 -10.37 -19.42
N ARG A 78 3.41 -11.12 -18.32
CA ARG A 78 2.41 -11.04 -17.28
C ARG A 78 2.36 -9.64 -16.65
N GLN A 79 3.50 -9.07 -16.30
CA GLN A 79 3.61 -7.71 -15.77
C GLN A 79 3.14 -6.66 -16.77
N GLY A 80 3.56 -6.78 -18.04
CA GLY A 80 3.11 -5.89 -19.12
C GLY A 80 1.59 -5.91 -19.32
N THR A 81 0.97 -7.08 -19.22
CA THR A 81 -0.50 -7.22 -19.28
C THR A 81 -1.18 -6.45 -18.14
N TRP A 82 -0.68 -6.58 -16.91
CA TRP A 82 -1.23 -5.86 -15.76
C TRP A 82 -1.01 -4.35 -15.86
N ILE A 83 0.14 -3.91 -16.38
CA ILE A 83 0.41 -2.49 -16.65
C ILE A 83 -0.58 -1.95 -17.70
N ALA A 84 -0.82 -2.69 -18.79
CA ALA A 84 -1.79 -2.29 -19.81
C ALA A 84 -3.21 -2.16 -19.23
N LEU A 85 -3.66 -3.15 -18.47
CA LEU A 85 -4.96 -3.11 -17.79
C LEU A 85 -5.04 -1.97 -16.78
N GLY A 86 -3.99 -1.74 -15.99
CA GLY A 86 -3.89 -0.63 -15.05
C GLY A 86 -3.94 0.73 -15.74
N THR A 87 -3.29 0.86 -16.90
CA THR A 87 -3.32 2.08 -17.70
C THR A 87 -4.72 2.35 -18.25
N VAL A 88 -5.41 1.33 -18.76
CA VAL A 88 -6.82 1.45 -19.20
C VAL A 88 -7.70 1.86 -18.03
N ALA A 89 -7.54 1.24 -16.86
CA ALA A 89 -8.28 1.61 -15.67
C ALA A 89 -8.00 3.07 -15.25
N LEU A 90 -6.74 3.51 -15.24
CA LEU A 90 -6.35 4.88 -14.92
C LEU A 90 -7.03 5.90 -15.86
N LEU A 91 -6.99 5.64 -17.16
CA LEU A 91 -7.62 6.50 -18.15
C LEU A 91 -9.16 6.51 -18.01
N THR A 92 -9.76 5.36 -17.72
CA THR A 92 -11.21 5.23 -17.50
C THR A 92 -11.62 6.02 -16.25
N PHE A 93 -10.95 5.81 -15.11
CA PHE A 93 -11.29 6.51 -13.87
C PHE A 93 -11.01 8.01 -13.92
N ARG A 94 -10.11 8.47 -14.78
CA ARG A 94 -9.95 9.90 -15.06
C ARG A 94 -11.20 10.53 -15.67
N LEU A 95 -11.93 9.77 -16.50
CA LEU A 95 -13.15 10.23 -17.18
C LEU A 95 -14.41 10.07 -16.31
N VAL A 96 -14.36 9.20 -15.30
CA VAL A 96 -15.49 8.94 -14.41
C VAL A 96 -15.61 10.05 -13.37
N ASP A 97 -16.80 10.64 -13.26
CA ASP A 97 -17.08 11.61 -12.19
C ASP A 97 -17.00 10.94 -10.82
N TYR A 98 -16.24 11.54 -9.90
CA TYR A 98 -16.10 11.06 -8.52
C TYR A 98 -17.46 10.91 -7.80
N ARG A 99 -18.49 11.67 -8.22
CA ARG A 99 -19.86 11.55 -7.70
C ARG A 99 -20.48 10.18 -8.00
N PHE A 100 -20.12 9.59 -9.13
CA PHE A 100 -20.54 8.22 -9.44
C PHE A 100 -19.83 7.22 -8.52
N LEU A 101 -18.52 7.36 -8.29
CA LEU A 101 -17.78 6.52 -7.35
C LEU A 101 -18.36 6.62 -5.94
N ARG A 102 -18.76 7.81 -5.52
CA ARG A 102 -19.41 8.03 -4.24
C ARG A 102 -20.72 7.22 -4.06
N ARG A 103 -21.49 7.06 -5.13
CA ARG A 103 -22.71 6.21 -5.10
C ARG A 103 -22.39 4.73 -4.98
N LEU A 104 -21.24 4.31 -5.47
CA LEU A 104 -20.78 2.92 -5.41
C LEU A 104 -20.13 2.54 -4.08
N VAL A 105 -19.83 3.49 -3.18
CA VAL A 105 -19.17 3.22 -1.89
C VAL A 105 -19.86 2.10 -1.09
N PRO A 106 -21.19 2.12 -0.84
CA PRO A 106 -21.83 1.06 -0.04
C PRO A 106 -21.77 -0.30 -0.74
N LEU A 107 -21.86 -0.32 -2.07
CA LEU A 107 -21.74 -1.55 -2.86
C LEU A 107 -20.30 -2.09 -2.85
N ALA A 108 -19.32 -1.20 -2.99
CA ALA A 108 -17.89 -1.56 -2.96
C ALA A 108 -17.51 -2.13 -1.59
N LEU A 109 -17.89 -1.46 -0.51
CA LEU A 109 -17.60 -1.92 0.85
C LEU A 109 -18.35 -3.21 1.18
N GLY A 110 -19.67 -3.27 0.93
CA GLY A 110 -20.49 -4.45 1.18
C GLY A 110 -20.03 -5.66 0.36
N GLY A 111 -19.77 -5.46 -0.94
CA GLY A 111 -19.24 -6.49 -1.82
C GLY A 111 -17.86 -7.00 -1.35
N THR A 112 -16.99 -6.10 -0.93
CA THR A 112 -15.68 -6.50 -0.37
C THR A 112 -15.82 -7.31 0.90
N ILE A 113 -16.69 -6.93 1.82
CA ILE A 113 -16.95 -7.70 3.05
C ILE A 113 -17.47 -9.09 2.71
N ILE A 114 -18.40 -9.21 1.76
CA ILE A 114 -18.92 -10.51 1.30
C ILE A 114 -17.79 -11.36 0.72
N LEU A 115 -16.91 -10.79 -0.10
CA LEU A 115 -15.76 -11.51 -0.67
C LEU A 115 -14.75 -11.94 0.41
N LEU A 116 -14.49 -11.09 1.41
CA LEU A 116 -13.62 -11.45 2.55
C LEU A 116 -14.21 -12.61 3.35
N MET A 117 -15.52 -12.63 3.55
CA MET A 117 -16.18 -13.77 4.20
C MET A 117 -16.17 -15.02 3.31
N ALA A 118 -16.34 -14.86 2.00
CA ALA A 118 -16.33 -15.98 1.05
C ALA A 118 -14.99 -16.72 1.02
N VAL A 119 -13.86 -15.98 1.14
CA VAL A 119 -12.52 -16.61 1.25
C VAL A 119 -12.40 -17.54 2.46
N LEU A 120 -13.11 -17.25 3.56
CA LEU A 120 -13.05 -18.07 4.78
C LEU A 120 -13.89 -19.35 4.66
N VAL A 121 -14.73 -19.47 3.61
CA VAL A 121 -15.54 -20.67 3.37
C VAL A 121 -14.66 -21.75 2.72
N PRO A 122 -14.59 -22.96 3.31
CA PRO A 122 -13.86 -24.07 2.73
C PRO A 122 -14.34 -24.38 1.29
N GLY A 123 -13.38 -24.50 0.36
CA GLY A 123 -13.66 -24.79 -1.04
C GLY A 123 -13.85 -23.56 -1.96
N ILE A 124 -13.99 -22.35 -1.44
CA ILE A 124 -14.02 -21.11 -2.23
C ILE A 124 -12.65 -20.46 -2.25
N GLY A 125 -12.00 -20.36 -1.09
CA GLY A 125 -10.66 -19.81 -0.97
C GLY A 125 -9.60 -20.77 -1.48
N THR A 126 -8.61 -20.25 -2.20
CA THR A 126 -7.44 -20.98 -2.64
C THR A 126 -6.30 -20.74 -1.65
N GLU A 127 -5.72 -21.84 -1.18
CA GLU A 127 -4.56 -21.79 -0.30
C GLU A 127 -3.29 -21.49 -1.10
N ALA A 128 -2.55 -20.49 -0.67
CA ALA A 128 -1.24 -20.16 -1.21
C ALA A 128 -0.27 -19.84 -0.07
N LYS A 129 0.89 -20.48 -0.05
CA LYS A 129 1.95 -20.30 0.97
C LYS A 129 1.41 -20.45 2.42
N GLY A 130 0.53 -21.43 2.67
CA GLY A 130 0.01 -21.73 4.01
C GLY A 130 -1.12 -20.82 4.51
N ALA A 131 -1.74 -20.04 3.64
CA ALA A 131 -2.89 -19.21 4.01
C ALA A 131 -3.91 -19.10 2.87
N THR A 132 -5.19 -19.14 3.24
CA THR A 132 -6.30 -19.04 2.31
C THR A 132 -6.67 -17.56 2.16
N ARG A 133 -6.19 -16.90 1.10
CA ARG A 133 -6.33 -15.45 0.89
C ARG A 133 -6.81 -15.09 -0.51
N TRP A 134 -6.84 -16.06 -1.42
CA TRP A 134 -7.11 -15.85 -2.84
C TRP A 134 -8.42 -16.49 -3.24
N ILE A 135 -9.11 -15.87 -4.19
CA ILE A 135 -10.24 -16.50 -4.90
C ILE A 135 -9.75 -16.76 -6.32
N GLY A 136 -9.68 -18.05 -6.68
CA GLY A 136 -9.32 -18.48 -8.03
C GLY A 136 -10.56 -18.68 -8.90
N VAL A 137 -10.59 -18.04 -10.07
CA VAL A 137 -11.62 -18.27 -11.10
C VAL A 137 -10.88 -18.62 -12.39
N GLY A 138 -10.70 -19.93 -12.63
CA GLY A 138 -9.90 -20.42 -13.76
C GLY A 138 -8.43 -20.00 -13.65
N PRO A 139 -7.84 -19.41 -14.70
CA PRO A 139 -6.45 -18.96 -14.68
C PRO A 139 -6.21 -17.64 -13.93
N ILE A 140 -7.27 -17.01 -13.45
CA ILE A 140 -7.20 -15.73 -12.75
C ILE A 140 -7.43 -15.96 -11.27
N ALA A 141 -6.47 -15.57 -10.45
CA ALA A 141 -6.63 -15.48 -9.00
C ALA A 141 -6.56 -14.01 -8.58
N PHE A 142 -7.47 -13.58 -7.72
CA PHE A 142 -7.44 -12.25 -7.15
C PHE A 142 -7.57 -12.31 -5.63
N GLN A 143 -7.05 -11.30 -4.96
CA GLN A 143 -7.10 -11.20 -3.50
C GLN A 143 -8.13 -10.14 -3.10
N PRO A 144 -9.20 -10.52 -2.36
CA PRO A 144 -10.25 -9.59 -1.94
C PRO A 144 -9.75 -8.42 -1.09
N THR A 145 -8.65 -8.59 -0.38
CA THR A 145 -8.04 -7.52 0.42
C THR A 145 -7.48 -6.37 -0.44
N GLU A 146 -7.19 -6.60 -1.73
CA GLU A 146 -6.85 -5.51 -2.65
C GLU A 146 -8.03 -4.57 -2.88
N LEU A 147 -9.24 -5.14 -3.00
CA LEU A 147 -10.47 -4.35 -3.08
C LEU A 147 -10.78 -3.64 -1.76
N LEU A 148 -10.43 -4.26 -0.61
CA LEU A 148 -10.61 -3.65 0.70
C LEU A 148 -9.88 -2.32 0.81
N LYS A 149 -8.63 -2.24 0.34
CA LYS A 149 -7.84 -1.00 0.38
C LYS A 149 -8.57 0.14 -0.35
N ILE A 150 -9.08 -0.15 -1.55
CA ILE A 150 -9.84 0.83 -2.35
C ILE A 150 -11.17 1.19 -1.68
N ALA A 151 -11.91 0.18 -1.19
CA ALA A 151 -13.19 0.38 -0.53
C ALA A 151 -13.04 1.24 0.74
N MET A 152 -11.99 1.03 1.54
CA MET A 152 -11.69 1.82 2.73
C MET A 152 -11.34 3.28 2.40
N VAL A 153 -10.56 3.53 1.33
CA VAL A 153 -10.29 4.89 0.85
C VAL A 153 -11.58 5.60 0.48
N LEU A 154 -12.42 4.95 -0.34
CA LEU A 154 -13.67 5.53 -0.82
C LEU A 154 -14.66 5.76 0.33
N TYR A 155 -14.81 4.80 1.23
CA TYR A 155 -15.69 4.90 2.39
C TYR A 155 -15.26 6.02 3.32
N THR A 156 -13.97 6.07 3.68
CA THR A 156 -13.43 7.09 4.58
C THR A 156 -13.59 8.49 3.97
N ALA A 157 -13.25 8.66 2.69
CA ALA A 157 -13.40 9.93 1.99
C ALA A 157 -14.87 10.39 1.88
N ASP A 158 -15.81 9.47 1.57
CA ASP A 158 -17.24 9.79 1.51
C ASP A 158 -17.79 10.19 2.88
N LEU A 159 -17.40 9.47 3.94
CA LEU A 159 -17.82 9.78 5.31
C LEU A 159 -17.31 11.17 5.73
N LEU A 160 -16.05 11.49 5.48
CA LEU A 160 -15.48 12.80 5.80
C LEU A 160 -16.16 13.91 5.00
N ALA A 161 -16.41 13.70 3.71
CA ALA A 161 -17.11 14.67 2.85
C ALA A 161 -18.58 14.90 3.28
N LYS A 162 -19.24 13.94 3.91
CA LYS A 162 -20.57 14.10 4.48
C LYS A 162 -20.57 14.81 5.85
N ARG A 163 -19.44 14.80 6.53
CA ARG A 163 -19.28 15.31 7.92
C ARG A 163 -18.17 16.36 8.03
N ASP A 164 -18.00 17.16 7.00
CA ASP A 164 -16.98 18.22 6.92
C ASP A 164 -17.07 19.24 8.06
N HIS A 165 -18.32 19.52 8.51
CA HIS A 165 -18.60 20.40 9.65
C HIS A 165 -18.18 19.81 11.02
N ALA A 166 -17.94 18.50 11.09
CA ALA A 166 -17.69 17.75 12.33
C ALA A 166 -16.30 17.10 12.37
N LEU A 167 -15.34 17.54 11.52
CA LEU A 167 -13.99 16.94 11.44
C LEU A 167 -13.23 16.97 12.76
N HIS A 168 -13.53 17.92 13.64
CA HIS A 168 -12.96 18.02 14.97
C HIS A 168 -13.57 17.03 15.99
N LEU A 169 -14.73 16.43 15.67
CA LEU A 169 -15.43 15.48 16.55
C LEU A 169 -15.05 14.04 16.18
N ALA A 170 -14.14 13.46 16.96
CA ALA A 170 -13.68 12.08 16.73
C ALA A 170 -14.83 11.06 16.73
N SER A 171 -15.86 11.28 17.56
CA SER A 171 -17.04 10.40 17.62
C SER A 171 -17.83 10.32 16.31
N GLN A 172 -17.79 11.38 15.51
CA GLN A 172 -18.52 11.44 14.24
C GLN A 172 -17.66 11.08 13.02
N THR A 173 -16.35 11.21 13.09
CA THR A 173 -15.44 11.00 11.97
C THR A 173 -14.55 9.77 12.18
N LEU A 174 -13.73 9.79 13.22
CA LEU A 174 -12.75 8.72 13.47
C LEU A 174 -13.41 7.41 13.91
N VAL A 175 -14.32 7.47 14.90
CA VAL A 175 -14.94 6.27 15.47
C VAL A 175 -15.69 5.43 14.44
N PRO A 176 -16.56 5.95 13.57
CA PRO A 176 -17.23 5.15 12.55
C PRO A 176 -16.27 4.48 11.57
N VAL A 177 -15.18 5.18 11.20
CA VAL A 177 -14.14 4.60 10.34
C VAL A 177 -13.41 3.46 11.05
N LEU A 178 -13.05 3.64 12.32
CA LEU A 178 -12.40 2.60 13.10
C LEU A 178 -13.29 1.38 13.32
N ILE A 179 -14.60 1.54 13.50
CA ILE A 179 -15.52 0.40 13.62
C ILE A 179 -15.51 -0.43 12.34
N VAL A 180 -15.65 0.21 11.18
CA VAL A 180 -15.64 -0.49 9.89
C VAL A 180 -14.28 -1.10 9.61
N PHE A 181 -13.19 -0.36 9.84
CA PHE A 181 -11.82 -0.86 9.69
C PHE A 181 -11.55 -2.06 10.59
N SER A 182 -11.95 -2.00 11.88
CA SER A 182 -11.76 -3.12 12.81
C SER A 182 -12.55 -4.36 12.42
N GLY A 183 -13.78 -4.19 11.94
CA GLY A 183 -14.60 -5.31 11.44
C GLY A 183 -13.97 -5.98 10.22
N CYS A 184 -13.54 -5.19 9.23
CA CYS A 184 -12.83 -5.71 8.06
C CYS A 184 -11.46 -6.30 8.44
N GLY A 185 -10.72 -5.62 9.31
CA GLY A 185 -9.42 -6.06 9.80
C GLY A 185 -9.49 -7.40 10.52
N LEU A 186 -10.55 -7.63 11.31
CA LEU A 186 -10.78 -8.92 11.96
C LEU A 186 -10.96 -10.04 10.92
N LEU A 187 -11.75 -9.82 9.86
CA LEU A 187 -11.90 -10.80 8.79
C LEU A 187 -10.57 -11.10 8.09
N VAL A 188 -9.72 -10.09 7.90
CA VAL A 188 -8.37 -10.26 7.31
C VAL A 188 -7.43 -10.99 8.26
N LEU A 189 -7.52 -10.73 9.57
CA LEU A 189 -6.73 -11.46 10.59
C LEU A 189 -7.12 -12.94 10.66
N MET A 190 -8.39 -13.30 10.41
CA MET A 190 -8.82 -14.69 10.28
C MET A 190 -8.20 -15.39 9.05
N GLN A 191 -7.68 -14.64 8.08
CA GLN A 191 -6.91 -15.13 6.92
C GLN A 191 -5.39 -15.12 7.16
N PRO A 192 -4.89 -15.18 8.37
CA PRO A 192 -3.56 -14.86 8.94
C PRO A 192 -2.75 -13.78 8.20
N ASP A 193 -3.39 -12.64 7.84
CA ASP A 193 -2.75 -11.57 7.07
C ASP A 193 -2.63 -10.24 7.85
N LEU A 194 -1.74 -10.22 8.83
CA LEU A 194 -1.45 -9.02 9.61
C LEU A 194 -0.85 -7.89 8.75
N GLY A 195 -0.04 -8.23 7.76
CA GLY A 195 0.60 -7.25 6.87
C GLY A 195 -0.41 -6.38 6.14
N THR A 196 -1.42 -7.01 5.56
CA THR A 196 -2.50 -6.28 4.87
C THR A 196 -3.33 -5.42 5.82
N VAL A 197 -3.56 -5.86 7.06
CA VAL A 197 -4.24 -5.03 8.09
C VAL A 197 -3.43 -3.77 8.38
N ILE A 198 -2.12 -3.89 8.58
CA ILE A 198 -1.23 -2.75 8.83
C ILE A 198 -1.24 -1.77 7.65
N VAL A 199 -1.09 -2.26 6.43
CA VAL A 199 -1.12 -1.43 5.20
C VAL A 199 -2.46 -0.72 5.06
N THR A 200 -3.57 -1.43 5.20
CA THR A 200 -4.92 -0.83 5.11
C THR A 200 -5.16 0.18 6.23
N GLY A 201 -4.66 -0.09 7.43
CA GLY A 201 -4.66 0.85 8.55
C GLY A 201 -3.89 2.13 8.24
N GLY A 202 -2.66 2.01 7.72
CA GLY A 202 -1.85 3.14 7.28
C GLY A 202 -2.52 3.99 6.20
N ILE A 203 -3.13 3.34 5.20
CA ILE A 203 -3.93 4.02 4.16
C ILE A 203 -5.09 4.77 4.80
N THR A 204 -5.85 4.14 5.70
CA THR A 204 -7.01 4.74 6.37
C THR A 204 -6.59 5.97 7.20
N VAL A 205 -5.51 5.87 7.98
CA VAL A 205 -4.92 6.98 8.73
C VAL A 205 -4.49 8.11 7.79
N GLY A 206 -3.86 7.78 6.66
CA GLY A 206 -3.46 8.76 5.65
C GLY A 206 -4.65 9.53 5.08
N VAL A 207 -5.77 8.87 4.78
CA VAL A 207 -7.00 9.52 4.30
C VAL A 207 -7.63 10.40 5.39
N LEU A 208 -7.68 9.93 6.65
CA LEU A 208 -8.19 10.71 7.79
C LEU A 208 -7.33 11.97 8.03
N PHE A 209 -6.02 11.83 7.94
CA PHE A 209 -5.07 12.93 8.05
C PHE A 209 -5.26 13.97 6.94
N ALA A 210 -5.29 13.52 5.69
CA ALA A 210 -5.51 14.38 4.52
C ALA A 210 -6.89 15.06 4.56
N GLY A 211 -7.90 14.40 5.12
CA GLY A 211 -9.25 14.93 5.31
C GLY A 211 -9.38 15.95 6.45
N GLY A 212 -8.31 16.18 7.22
CA GLY A 212 -8.29 17.23 8.26
C GLY A 212 -8.92 16.81 9.60
N VAL A 213 -8.99 15.53 9.90
CA VAL A 213 -9.45 15.03 11.21
C VAL A 213 -8.49 15.50 12.30
N ALA A 214 -9.02 15.76 13.50
CA ALA A 214 -8.25 16.25 14.64
C ALA A 214 -7.07 15.32 14.96
N LEU A 215 -5.84 15.89 15.01
CA LEU A 215 -4.59 15.12 15.14
C LEU A 215 -4.46 14.38 16.45
N GLY A 216 -4.96 14.92 17.56
CA GLY A 216 -4.86 14.27 18.88
C GLY A 216 -5.54 12.87 18.90
N PRO A 217 -6.84 12.79 18.62
CA PRO A 217 -7.53 11.49 18.51
C PRO A 217 -6.94 10.57 17.44
N LEU A 218 -6.51 11.13 16.29
CA LEU A 218 -5.91 10.35 15.22
C LEU A 218 -4.59 9.73 15.67
N PHE A 219 -3.72 10.48 16.33
CA PHE A 219 -2.47 9.97 16.89
C PHE A 219 -2.73 8.91 17.96
N GLY A 220 -3.70 9.13 18.87
CA GLY A 220 -4.10 8.15 19.87
C GLY A 220 -4.59 6.84 19.24
N ALA A 221 -5.42 6.92 18.20
CA ALA A 221 -5.88 5.73 17.47
C ALA A 221 -4.74 5.01 16.73
N SER A 222 -3.83 5.77 16.12
CA SER A 222 -2.67 5.21 15.40
C SER A 222 -1.70 4.49 16.35
N THR A 223 -1.43 5.08 17.52
CA THR A 223 -0.57 4.44 18.53
C THR A 223 -1.23 3.21 19.15
N ALA A 224 -2.53 3.25 19.44
CA ALA A 224 -3.26 2.09 19.92
C ALA A 224 -3.30 0.98 18.87
N GLY A 225 -3.57 1.31 17.59
CA GLY A 225 -3.54 0.37 16.48
C GLY A 225 -2.16 -0.23 16.24
N GLY A 226 -1.11 0.58 16.25
CA GLY A 226 0.28 0.12 16.14
C GLY A 226 0.70 -0.78 17.30
N GLY A 227 0.33 -0.43 18.53
CA GLY A 227 0.55 -1.27 19.71
C GLY A 227 -0.16 -2.62 19.62
N SER A 228 -1.42 -2.61 19.16
CA SER A 228 -2.19 -3.86 18.92
C SER A 228 -1.54 -4.72 17.84
N ALA A 229 -1.10 -4.11 16.73
CA ALA A 229 -0.41 -4.81 15.65
C ALA A 229 0.91 -5.42 16.12
N LEU A 230 1.69 -4.68 16.93
CA LEU A 230 2.93 -5.19 17.54
C LEU A 230 2.65 -6.37 18.48
N THR A 231 1.63 -6.25 19.35
CA THR A 231 1.22 -7.35 20.22
C THR A 231 0.84 -8.58 19.41
N LEU A 232 0.01 -8.43 18.35
CA LEU A 232 -0.37 -9.52 17.47
C LEU A 232 0.82 -10.11 16.70
N ALA A 233 1.82 -9.31 16.36
CA ALA A 233 3.05 -9.80 15.74
C ALA A 233 3.87 -10.67 16.71
N MET A 234 3.89 -10.32 18.00
CA MET A 234 4.64 -11.04 19.03
C MET A 234 3.96 -12.32 19.53
N THR A 235 2.65 -12.51 19.29
CA THR A 235 1.89 -13.66 19.79
C THR A 235 2.05 -14.94 18.96
N ALA A 236 2.47 -14.85 17.70
CA ALA A 236 2.67 -16.00 16.82
C ALA A 236 4.17 -16.15 16.51
N ASP A 237 4.76 -17.33 16.79
CA ASP A 237 6.19 -17.59 16.64
C ASP A 237 6.72 -17.18 15.26
N TYR A 238 6.05 -17.58 14.19
CA TYR A 238 6.44 -17.21 12.81
C TYR A 238 6.50 -15.69 12.55
N ARG A 239 5.59 -14.90 13.15
CA ARG A 239 5.59 -13.44 12.98
C ARG A 239 6.64 -12.79 13.84
N ARG A 240 6.81 -13.30 15.06
CA ARG A 240 7.84 -12.85 15.99
C ARG A 240 9.23 -13.08 15.40
N ASP A 241 9.50 -14.27 14.85
CA ASP A 241 10.78 -14.60 14.24
C ASP A 241 11.10 -13.68 13.06
N ARG A 242 10.12 -13.37 12.22
CA ARG A 242 10.30 -12.37 11.15
C ARG A 242 10.61 -10.96 11.66
N LEU A 243 9.94 -10.54 12.74
CA LEU A 243 10.18 -9.23 13.33
C LEU A 243 11.57 -9.16 13.97
N LEU A 244 11.99 -10.20 14.68
CA LEU A 244 13.32 -10.30 15.28
C LEU A 244 14.41 -10.38 14.19
N ALA A 245 14.22 -11.18 13.16
CA ALA A 245 15.13 -11.26 12.02
C ALA A 245 15.27 -9.93 11.25
N PHE A 246 14.26 -9.06 11.29
CA PHE A 246 14.38 -7.70 10.75
C PHE A 246 15.23 -6.80 11.65
N LEU A 247 15.16 -6.94 12.97
CA LEU A 247 15.93 -6.14 13.93
C LEU A 247 17.38 -6.60 14.03
N ASP A 248 17.60 -7.92 14.09
CA ASP A 248 18.92 -8.54 14.09
C ASP A 248 18.92 -9.78 13.18
N PRO A 249 19.22 -9.62 11.90
CA PRO A 249 19.27 -10.75 10.97
C PRO A 249 20.48 -11.68 11.19
N TRP A 250 21.48 -11.22 11.96
CA TRP A 250 22.69 -11.98 12.21
C TRP A 250 22.55 -12.99 13.35
N ASP A 251 21.47 -12.96 14.10
CA ASP A 251 21.18 -13.93 15.17
C ASP A 251 20.93 -15.34 14.57
N ASP A 252 20.26 -15.43 13.40
CA ASP A 252 20.07 -16.69 12.65
C ASP A 252 20.34 -16.48 11.14
N PRO A 253 21.62 -16.38 10.74
CA PRO A 253 22.00 -15.97 9.38
C PRO A 253 21.69 -17.01 8.29
N LEU A 254 21.43 -18.28 8.65
CA LEU A 254 21.20 -19.35 7.69
C LEU A 254 19.70 -19.65 7.45
N ASN A 255 18.82 -19.20 8.33
CA ASN A 255 17.37 -19.44 8.24
C ASN A 255 16.59 -18.12 8.15
N THR A 256 16.13 -17.60 9.31
CA THR A 256 15.21 -16.45 9.36
C THR A 256 15.85 -15.16 8.89
N GLY A 257 17.15 -14.95 9.16
CA GLY A 257 17.93 -13.78 8.74
C GLY A 257 18.47 -13.85 7.30
N TYR A 258 18.51 -15.06 6.70
CA TYR A 258 19.20 -15.29 5.44
C TYR A 258 18.76 -14.33 4.31
N GLN A 259 17.46 -14.19 4.09
CA GLN A 259 16.93 -13.31 3.03
C GLN A 259 17.30 -11.85 3.25
N THR A 260 17.21 -11.38 4.51
CA THR A 260 17.56 -10.00 4.87
C THR A 260 19.07 -9.75 4.66
N ILE A 261 19.92 -10.68 5.08
CA ILE A 261 21.38 -10.57 4.90
C ILE A 261 21.73 -10.56 3.41
N GLN A 262 21.18 -11.48 2.61
CA GLN A 262 21.44 -11.53 1.17
C GLN A 262 20.95 -10.26 0.45
N SER A 263 19.84 -9.67 0.90
CA SER A 263 19.36 -8.41 0.36
C SER A 263 20.31 -7.24 0.66
N LEU A 264 20.85 -7.18 1.89
CA LEU A 264 21.83 -6.18 2.29
C LEU A 264 23.15 -6.34 1.51
N VAL A 265 23.60 -7.59 1.32
CA VAL A 265 24.79 -7.91 0.50
C VAL A 265 24.59 -7.44 -0.95
N GLY A 266 23.40 -7.71 -1.53
CA GLY A 266 23.09 -7.24 -2.88
C GLY A 266 23.18 -5.72 -2.99
N VAL A 267 22.52 -4.98 -2.09
CA VAL A 267 22.58 -3.50 -2.07
C VAL A 267 24.03 -3.01 -1.86
N ALA A 268 24.80 -3.63 -0.95
CA ALA A 268 26.17 -3.26 -0.69
C ALA A 268 27.08 -3.48 -1.93
N ASN A 269 26.87 -4.56 -2.68
CA ASN A 269 27.60 -4.84 -3.91
C ASN A 269 27.33 -3.80 -5.01
N GLY A 270 26.10 -3.25 -5.06
CA GLY A 270 25.75 -2.23 -6.03
C GLY A 270 26.46 -0.88 -5.78
N GLY A 271 26.76 -0.55 -4.52
CA GLY A 271 27.39 0.73 -4.18
C GLY A 271 26.55 1.93 -4.66
N LEU A 272 27.22 3.01 -5.09
CA LEU A 272 26.53 4.23 -5.54
C LEU A 272 26.08 4.17 -7.01
N THR A 273 26.78 3.42 -7.87
CA THR A 273 26.56 3.43 -9.32
C THR A 273 25.96 2.15 -9.88
N GLY A 274 25.82 1.11 -9.06
CA GLY A 274 25.38 -0.20 -9.47
C GLY A 274 26.45 -0.99 -10.24
N VAL A 275 26.22 -2.30 -10.36
CA VAL A 275 27.06 -3.20 -11.16
C VAL A 275 26.66 -3.23 -12.63
N GLY A 276 25.50 -2.66 -12.98
CA GLY A 276 24.90 -2.67 -14.32
C GLY A 276 23.61 -3.48 -14.38
N ILE A 277 22.69 -3.03 -15.23
CA ILE A 277 21.39 -3.71 -15.41
C ILE A 277 21.64 -5.10 -16.03
N GLY A 278 21.16 -6.13 -15.37
CA GLY A 278 21.33 -7.52 -15.79
C GLY A 278 22.56 -8.21 -15.20
N GLU A 279 23.53 -7.49 -14.62
CA GLU A 279 24.79 -8.03 -14.11
C GLU A 279 24.73 -8.41 -12.61
N GLY A 280 23.61 -8.16 -11.93
CA GLY A 280 23.39 -8.48 -10.52
C GLY A 280 23.55 -9.99 -10.25
N ARG A 281 24.17 -10.34 -9.13
CA ARG A 281 24.40 -11.71 -8.69
C ARG A 281 23.30 -12.22 -7.76
N ALA A 282 22.63 -11.36 -7.03
CA ALA A 282 21.57 -11.74 -6.06
C ALA A 282 20.48 -12.61 -6.69
N LYS A 283 20.13 -12.38 -7.95
CA LYS A 283 19.13 -13.13 -8.71
C LYS A 283 19.54 -14.56 -9.07
N TRP A 284 20.82 -14.93 -8.96
CA TRP A 284 21.35 -16.26 -9.31
C TRP A 284 21.14 -17.32 -8.23
N GLY A 285 20.04 -17.23 -7.48
CA GLY A 285 19.68 -18.18 -6.43
C GLY A 285 20.22 -17.84 -5.05
N TYR A 286 21.01 -16.78 -4.92
CA TYR A 286 21.50 -16.31 -3.62
C TYR A 286 20.40 -15.62 -2.82
N LEU A 287 19.48 -14.91 -3.47
CA LEU A 287 18.37 -14.21 -2.84
C LEU A 287 17.04 -14.89 -3.19
N PRO A 288 16.41 -15.62 -2.26
CA PRO A 288 15.08 -16.17 -2.46
C PRO A 288 14.07 -15.05 -2.75
N GLU A 289 13.09 -15.33 -3.63
CA GLU A 289 12.04 -14.36 -4.02
C GLU A 289 12.61 -13.03 -4.57
N ALA A 290 13.76 -13.06 -5.23
CA ALA A 290 14.44 -11.87 -5.77
C ALA A 290 13.57 -11.07 -6.75
N HIS A 291 12.66 -11.74 -7.48
CA HIS A 291 11.78 -11.11 -8.47
C HIS A 291 10.43 -10.61 -7.91
N THR A 292 10.16 -10.84 -6.62
CA THR A 292 8.93 -10.45 -5.92
C THR A 292 9.25 -9.60 -4.69
N ASP A 293 9.46 -10.23 -3.55
CA ASP A 293 9.55 -9.55 -2.25
C ASP A 293 10.84 -8.74 -2.08
N PHE A 294 11.92 -9.15 -2.74
CA PHE A 294 13.25 -8.53 -2.65
C PHE A 294 13.75 -7.88 -3.95
N ILE A 295 12.82 -7.55 -4.86
CA ILE A 295 13.20 -6.90 -6.13
C ILE A 295 13.96 -5.59 -5.92
N TYR A 296 13.68 -4.87 -4.84
CA TYR A 296 14.38 -3.63 -4.50
C TYR A 296 15.87 -3.86 -4.21
N ALA A 297 16.24 -5.00 -3.64
CA ALA A 297 17.64 -5.36 -3.45
C ALA A 297 18.35 -5.59 -4.79
N VAL A 298 17.67 -6.20 -5.76
CA VAL A 298 18.21 -6.34 -7.12
C VAL A 298 18.34 -4.99 -7.81
N VAL A 299 17.36 -4.08 -7.62
CA VAL A 299 17.47 -2.69 -8.11
C VAL A 299 18.71 -2.00 -7.52
N GLY A 300 18.90 -2.12 -6.20
CA GLY A 300 20.06 -1.54 -5.51
C GLY A 300 21.38 -2.13 -5.99
N GLU A 301 21.45 -3.44 -6.26
CA GLU A 301 22.65 -4.07 -6.80
C GLU A 301 22.94 -3.62 -8.23
N GLU A 302 21.94 -3.60 -9.11
CA GLU A 302 22.13 -3.33 -10.54
C GLU A 302 22.25 -1.85 -10.89
N MET A 303 21.51 -0.97 -10.19
CA MET A 303 21.48 0.47 -10.49
C MET A 303 22.23 1.33 -9.47
N GLY A 304 22.56 0.78 -8.30
CA GLY A 304 23.17 1.52 -7.20
C GLY A 304 22.15 2.21 -6.32
N PHE A 305 22.69 2.96 -5.35
CA PHE A 305 21.92 3.62 -4.29
C PHE A 305 21.79 5.12 -4.52
#